data_e9dfae5f57342f063b109b23fb29a9f7
#
_entry.id   e9dfae5f57342f063b109b23fb29a9f7
#
_cell.length_a   1.000
_cell.length_b   1.000
_cell.length_c   1.000
_cell.angle_alpha   90.00
_cell.angle_beta   90.00
_cell.angle_gamma   90.00
#
_symmetry.space_group_name_H-M   'P 1'
#
loop_
_entity.id
_entity.type
_entity.pdbx_description
1 polymer ?
#
loop_
_entity_poly.entity_id
_entity_poly.type
_entity_poly.pdbx_seq_one_letter_code
_entity_poly.pdbx_strand_id
1 'polypeptide(L)'
;LTTGVLIIENEEDRYRLGVADERNTLVKALPLGWKQKLSFSVSIFHEPRIVFLDEPTGGVDPVTRRQFWELIYDAADRGITVFVTTHYMDEAEYCNRVSIMVDGRIEALDTPGNLKQQFGAHSMDEVFLQLARKATRKAD
;
A
#
# COMPACT_ATOMS: atom_id res chain seq x y z
N LEU A 1 23.52 -8.64 9.35
CA LEU A 1 22.42 -9.52 9.74
C LEU A 1 21.93 -9.07 11.10
N THR A 2 20.96 -8.16 11.13
CA THR A 2 20.34 -7.69 12.37
C THR A 2 19.23 -8.66 12.71
N THR A 3 19.42 -9.52 13.69
CA THR A 3 18.36 -10.36 14.25
C THR A 3 17.52 -9.47 15.16
N GLY A 4 16.48 -8.88 14.63
CA GLY A 4 15.50 -8.15 15.43
C GLY A 4 14.57 -9.14 16.13
N VAL A 5 14.45 -9.07 17.44
CA VAL A 5 13.39 -9.75 18.20
C VAL A 5 12.26 -8.76 18.35
N LEU A 6 11.10 -9.05 17.75
CA LEU A 6 9.88 -8.30 17.96
C LEU A 6 9.10 -8.93 19.12
N ILE A 7 8.88 -8.15 20.17
CA ILE A 7 8.01 -8.56 21.29
C ILE A 7 6.68 -7.83 21.12
N ILE A 8 5.62 -8.55 20.83
CA ILE A 8 4.26 -8.02 20.78
C ILE A 8 3.61 -8.34 22.14
N GLU A 9 3.53 -7.36 23.01
CA GLU A 9 3.05 -7.53 24.39
C GLU A 9 1.53 -7.51 24.51
N ASN A 10 0.83 -6.89 23.55
CA ASN A 10 -0.62 -6.75 23.60
C ASN A 10 -1.32 -7.86 22.81
N GLU A 11 -2.22 -8.60 23.48
CA GLU A 11 -3.00 -9.67 22.83
C GLU A 11 -3.93 -9.12 21.74
N GLU A 12 -4.47 -7.93 21.91
CA GLU A 12 -5.36 -7.29 20.95
C GLU A 12 -4.65 -6.99 19.61
N ASP A 13 -3.40 -6.57 19.68
CA ASP A 13 -2.56 -6.36 18.49
C ASP A 13 -2.20 -7.68 17.79
N ARG A 14 -2.05 -8.76 18.56
CA ARG A 14 -1.84 -10.11 17.99
C ARG A 14 -3.04 -10.59 17.20
N TYR A 15 -4.25 -10.33 17.68
CA TYR A 15 -5.49 -10.68 16.97
C TYR A 15 -5.70 -9.84 15.72
N ARG A 16 -5.44 -8.52 15.78
CA ARG A 16 -5.54 -7.61 14.63
C ARG A 16 -4.57 -8.01 13.51
N LEU A 17 -3.39 -8.47 13.87
CA LEU A 17 -2.37 -8.91 12.91
C LEU A 17 -2.60 -10.33 12.41
N GLY A 18 -3.49 -11.10 13.07
CA GLY A 18 -3.70 -12.52 12.80
C GLY A 18 -2.45 -13.39 13.04
N VAL A 19 -1.47 -12.92 13.83
CA VAL A 19 -0.20 -13.61 14.10
C VAL A 19 -0.26 -14.59 15.30
N ALA A 20 -1.44 -14.76 15.90
CA ALA A 20 -1.57 -15.59 17.11
C ALA A 20 -1.10 -17.04 16.89
N ASP A 21 -1.40 -17.61 15.72
CA ASP A 21 -1.04 -18.99 15.37
C ASP A 21 0.43 -19.13 14.95
N GLU A 22 1.06 -18.05 14.48
CA GLU A 22 2.41 -18.03 13.93
C GLU A 22 3.49 -17.52 14.92
N ARG A 23 3.11 -17.30 16.18
CA ARG A 23 4.00 -16.70 17.20
C ARG A 23 5.33 -17.42 17.41
N ASN A 24 5.38 -18.72 17.14
CA ASN A 24 6.57 -19.56 17.29
C ASN A 24 7.29 -19.80 15.95
N THR A 25 6.78 -19.22 14.86
CA THR A 25 7.36 -19.38 13.54
C THR A 25 8.46 -18.33 13.32
N LEU A 26 9.62 -18.78 12.85
CA LEU A 26 10.69 -17.85 12.49
C LEU A 26 10.22 -16.93 11.36
N VAL A 27 10.51 -15.63 11.46
CA VAL A 27 10.16 -14.62 10.42
C VAL A 27 10.63 -15.08 9.03
N LYS A 28 11.78 -15.73 8.95
CA LYS A 28 12.31 -16.31 7.70
C LYS A 28 11.35 -17.29 7.04
N ALA A 29 10.62 -18.06 7.83
CA ALA A 29 9.71 -19.11 7.37
C ALA A 29 8.28 -18.61 7.09
N LEU A 30 7.94 -17.37 7.45
CA LEU A 30 6.62 -16.79 7.20
C LEU A 30 6.39 -16.59 5.70
N PRO A 31 5.15 -16.78 5.21
CA PRO A 31 4.76 -16.37 3.86
C PRO A 31 5.00 -14.88 3.62
N LEU A 32 5.18 -14.48 2.36
CA LEU A 32 5.50 -13.10 1.99
C LEU A 32 4.49 -12.09 2.55
N GLY A 33 3.20 -12.36 2.41
CA GLY A 33 2.16 -11.47 2.91
C GLY A 33 2.21 -11.26 4.43
N TRP A 34 2.59 -12.27 5.19
CA TRP A 34 2.81 -12.16 6.63
C TRP A 34 4.01 -11.29 6.97
N LYS A 35 5.11 -11.45 6.23
CA LYS A 35 6.28 -10.59 6.37
C LYS A 35 5.95 -9.13 6.12
N GLN A 36 5.14 -8.85 5.09
CA GLN A 36 4.70 -7.50 4.75
C GLN A 36 3.84 -6.90 5.87
N LYS A 37 2.85 -7.64 6.38
CA LYS A 37 2.03 -7.19 7.51
C LYS A 37 2.87 -6.90 8.75
N LEU A 38 3.78 -7.80 9.09
CA LEU A 38 4.66 -7.64 10.24
C LEU A 38 5.56 -6.41 10.09
N SER A 39 6.17 -6.23 8.91
CA SER A 39 7.01 -5.08 8.59
C SER A 39 6.24 -3.76 8.73
N PHE A 40 5.03 -3.70 8.20
CA PHE A 40 4.17 -2.53 8.32
C PHE A 40 3.83 -2.23 9.79
N SER A 41 3.43 -3.25 10.55
CA SER A 41 3.08 -3.10 11.96
C SER A 41 4.23 -2.58 12.81
N VAL A 42 5.45 -3.06 12.54
CA VAL A 42 6.67 -2.54 13.19
C VAL A 42 6.90 -1.08 12.81
N SER A 43 6.68 -0.72 11.55
CA SER A 43 6.91 0.64 11.05
C SER A 43 5.99 1.69 11.68
N ILE A 44 4.82 1.28 12.16
CA ILE A 44 3.84 2.18 12.81
C ILE A 44 3.82 2.09 14.32
N PHE A 45 4.61 1.18 14.92
CA PHE A 45 4.61 0.94 16.36
C PHE A 45 4.94 2.18 17.21
N HIS A 46 5.84 3.04 16.70
CA HIS A 46 6.22 4.29 17.37
C HIS A 46 5.29 5.47 17.05
N GLU A 47 4.11 5.20 16.48
CA GLU A 47 3.07 6.19 16.11
C GLU A 47 3.62 7.35 15.26
N PRO A 48 4.24 7.07 14.11
CA PRO A 48 4.79 8.10 13.24
C PRO A 48 3.66 8.97 12.66
N ARG A 49 3.97 10.20 12.28
CA ARG A 49 3.01 11.06 11.57
C ARG A 49 2.82 10.67 10.12
N ILE A 50 3.84 10.08 9.51
CA ILE A 50 3.85 9.64 8.12
C ILE A 50 4.66 8.36 7.99
N VAL A 51 4.18 7.45 7.12
CA VAL A 51 4.86 6.20 6.74
C VAL A 51 4.91 6.12 5.22
N PHE A 52 6.06 5.71 4.70
CA PHE A 52 6.28 5.46 3.28
C PHE A 52 6.37 3.96 3.04
N LEU A 53 5.56 3.47 2.11
CA LEU A 53 5.51 2.07 1.72
C LEU A 53 5.79 1.96 0.21
N ASP A 54 6.85 1.24 -0.13
CA ASP A 54 7.24 1.03 -1.52
C ASP A 54 6.78 -0.34 -1.99
N GLU A 55 5.79 -0.35 -2.91
CA GLU A 55 5.15 -1.56 -3.48
C GLU A 55 4.83 -2.64 -2.45
N PRO A 56 4.14 -2.33 -1.33
CA PRO A 56 4.05 -3.23 -0.18
C PRO A 56 3.26 -4.51 -0.46
N THR A 57 2.46 -4.54 -1.52
CA THR A 57 1.60 -5.66 -1.91
C THR A 57 2.13 -6.44 -3.11
N GLY A 58 3.34 -6.11 -3.57
CA GLY A 58 3.98 -6.80 -4.68
C GLY A 58 4.18 -8.30 -4.43
N GLY A 59 3.68 -9.16 -5.33
CA GLY A 59 3.79 -10.60 -5.21
C GLY A 59 2.92 -11.26 -4.13
N VAL A 60 1.99 -10.51 -3.53
CA VAL A 60 1.07 -10.99 -2.51
C VAL A 60 -0.26 -11.42 -3.14
N ASP A 61 -0.84 -12.51 -2.64
CA ASP A 61 -2.14 -12.99 -3.11
C ASP A 61 -3.27 -11.98 -2.84
N PRO A 62 -4.40 -12.02 -3.60
CA PRO A 62 -5.46 -11.03 -3.49
C PRO A 62 -6.10 -10.92 -2.10
N VAL A 63 -6.22 -12.04 -1.37
CA VAL A 63 -6.82 -12.06 -0.03
C VAL A 63 -5.92 -11.32 0.97
N THR A 64 -4.64 -11.67 0.96
CA THR A 64 -3.63 -11.03 1.82
C THR A 64 -3.44 -9.56 1.46
N ARG A 65 -3.52 -9.20 0.16
CA ARG A 65 -3.51 -7.81 -0.31
C ARG A 65 -4.64 -7.00 0.31
N ARG A 66 -5.86 -7.52 0.29
CA ARG A 66 -7.02 -6.87 0.91
C ARG A 66 -6.82 -6.63 2.40
N GLN A 67 -6.35 -7.67 3.13
CA GLN A 67 -6.05 -7.55 4.56
C GLN A 67 -4.96 -6.52 4.85
N PHE A 68 -3.98 -6.37 3.96
CA PHE A 68 -2.95 -5.34 4.09
C PHE A 68 -3.54 -3.93 3.94
N TRP A 69 -4.46 -3.72 3.01
CA TRP A 69 -5.16 -2.44 2.87
C TRP A 69 -6.05 -2.11 4.07
N GLU A 70 -6.65 -3.11 4.71
CA GLU A 70 -7.36 -2.91 5.98
C GLU A 70 -6.43 -2.38 7.08
N LEU A 71 -5.21 -2.89 7.19
CA LEU A 71 -4.21 -2.35 8.12
C LEU A 71 -3.80 -0.90 7.79
N ILE A 72 -3.70 -0.56 6.50
CA ILE A 72 -3.43 0.82 6.07
C ILE A 72 -4.57 1.75 6.51
N TYR A 73 -5.81 1.35 6.31
CA TYR A 73 -6.98 2.14 6.75
C TYR A 73 -7.01 2.32 8.27
N ASP A 74 -6.76 1.27 9.04
CA ASP A 74 -6.68 1.36 10.50
C ASP A 74 -5.60 2.36 10.94
N ALA A 75 -4.44 2.37 10.29
CA ALA A 75 -3.38 3.33 10.56
C ALA A 75 -3.80 4.76 10.21
N ALA A 76 -4.46 4.95 9.06
CA ALA A 76 -4.97 6.25 8.63
C ALA A 76 -6.04 6.79 9.59
N ASP A 77 -6.94 5.94 10.08
CA ASP A 77 -7.97 6.30 11.06
C ASP A 77 -7.37 6.74 12.41
N ARG A 78 -6.18 6.24 12.73
CA ARG A 78 -5.39 6.70 13.90
C ARG A 78 -4.63 8.01 13.65
N GLY A 79 -4.78 8.62 12.48
CA GLY A 79 -4.15 9.89 12.12
C GLY A 79 -2.77 9.76 11.50
N ILE A 80 -2.33 8.56 11.12
CA ILE A 80 -1.06 8.34 10.41
C ILE A 80 -1.29 8.60 8.91
N THR A 81 -0.49 9.46 8.31
CA THR A 81 -0.47 9.61 6.85
C THR A 81 0.33 8.47 6.24
N VAL A 82 -0.31 7.67 5.40
CA VAL A 82 0.35 6.55 4.71
C VAL A 82 0.56 6.91 3.24
N PHE A 83 1.81 6.95 2.81
CA PHE A 83 2.21 7.17 1.43
C PHE A 83 2.59 5.82 0.82
N VAL A 84 1.85 5.38 -0.19
CA VAL A 84 2.04 4.08 -0.84
C VAL A 84 2.46 4.28 -2.29
N THR A 85 3.53 3.62 -2.74
CA THR A 85 3.79 3.44 -4.17
C THR A 85 3.24 2.11 -4.63
N THR A 86 2.65 2.07 -5.81
CA THR A 86 2.17 0.83 -6.43
C THR A 86 2.16 0.96 -7.95
N HIS A 87 2.31 -0.14 -8.64
CA HIS A 87 2.07 -0.25 -10.07
C HIS A 87 0.71 -0.93 -10.39
N TYR A 88 -0.04 -1.28 -9.36
CA TYR A 88 -1.40 -1.83 -9.49
C TYR A 88 -2.43 -0.69 -9.48
N MET A 89 -3.00 -0.39 -10.63
CA MET A 89 -3.94 0.74 -10.73
C MET A 89 -5.27 0.49 -10.00
N ASP A 90 -5.65 -0.76 -9.78
CA ASP A 90 -6.78 -1.13 -8.93
C ASP A 90 -6.57 -0.69 -7.47
N GLU A 91 -5.34 -0.68 -6.97
CA GLU A 91 -5.02 -0.17 -5.63
C GLU A 91 -5.18 1.36 -5.52
N ALA A 92 -5.02 2.08 -6.61
CA ALA A 92 -5.27 3.52 -6.64
C ALA A 92 -6.72 3.87 -6.27
N GLU A 93 -7.67 2.98 -6.53
CA GLU A 93 -9.08 3.15 -6.13
C GLU A 93 -9.27 3.20 -4.62
N TYR A 94 -8.35 2.62 -3.84
CA TYR A 94 -8.41 2.59 -2.38
C TYR A 94 -7.82 3.83 -1.71
N CYS A 95 -7.13 4.69 -2.49
CA CYS A 95 -6.45 5.86 -1.96
C CYS A 95 -7.38 7.09 -1.90
N ASN A 96 -7.19 7.94 -0.89
CA ASN A 96 -7.87 9.24 -0.81
C ASN A 96 -7.39 10.19 -1.91
N ARG A 97 -6.10 10.16 -2.23
CA ARG A 97 -5.47 10.95 -3.28
C ARG A 97 -4.47 10.09 -4.05
N VAL A 98 -4.39 10.31 -5.34
CA VAL A 98 -3.49 9.58 -6.24
C VAL A 98 -2.64 10.57 -7.02
N SER A 99 -1.34 10.31 -7.06
CA SER A 99 -0.39 10.98 -7.93
C SER A 99 0.05 9.99 -9.00
N ILE A 100 -0.18 10.31 -10.27
CA ILE A 100 0.22 9.46 -11.39
C ILE A 100 1.50 10.03 -11.99
N MET A 101 2.55 9.21 -12.00
CA MET A 101 3.84 9.54 -12.58
C MET A 101 4.03 8.79 -13.90
N VAL A 102 4.41 9.51 -14.95
CA VAL A 102 4.78 8.95 -16.25
C VAL A 102 6.08 9.61 -16.69
N ASP A 103 7.05 8.82 -17.12
CA ASP A 103 8.37 9.29 -17.57
C ASP A 103 9.05 10.28 -16.60
N GLY A 104 8.98 9.99 -15.30
CA GLY A 104 9.61 10.79 -14.26
C GLY A 104 8.91 12.12 -13.96
N ARG A 105 7.70 12.34 -14.49
CA ARG A 105 6.89 13.54 -14.26
C ARG A 105 5.55 13.19 -13.65
N ILE A 106 5.07 14.03 -12.73
CA ILE A 106 3.71 13.92 -12.20
C ILE A 106 2.76 14.52 -13.26
N GLU A 107 1.99 13.65 -13.89
CA GLU A 107 1.04 14.03 -14.95
C GLU A 107 -0.38 14.28 -14.41
N ALA A 108 -0.72 13.74 -13.25
CA ALA A 108 -2.00 13.97 -12.58
C ALA A 108 -1.89 13.80 -11.07
N LEU A 109 -2.65 14.59 -10.32
CA LEU A 109 -2.75 14.52 -8.86
C LEU A 109 -4.13 14.97 -8.42
N ASP A 110 -4.98 14.04 -8.01
CA ASP A 110 -6.32 14.32 -7.45
C ASP A 110 -6.87 13.06 -6.75
N THR A 111 -8.14 13.12 -6.35
CA THR A 111 -8.87 11.93 -5.90
C THR A 111 -9.13 10.99 -7.08
N PRO A 112 -9.25 9.67 -6.85
CA PRO A 112 -9.59 8.72 -7.92
C PRO A 112 -10.88 9.10 -8.66
N GLY A 113 -11.91 9.55 -7.92
CA GLY A 113 -13.19 9.97 -8.50
C GLY A 113 -13.03 11.16 -9.45
N ASN A 114 -12.32 12.19 -9.05
CA ASN A 114 -12.07 13.38 -9.87
C ASN A 114 -11.23 13.03 -11.12
N LEU A 115 -10.22 12.19 -10.97
CA LEU A 115 -9.39 11.76 -12.09
C LEU A 115 -10.22 10.98 -13.11
N LYS A 116 -11.03 10.03 -12.68
CA LYS A 116 -11.94 9.29 -13.57
C LYS A 116 -12.90 10.24 -14.31
N GLN A 117 -13.48 11.19 -13.62
CA GLN A 117 -14.37 12.18 -14.25
C GLN A 117 -13.62 13.07 -15.25
N GLN A 118 -12.44 13.57 -14.89
CA GLN A 118 -11.63 14.45 -15.75
C GLN A 118 -11.22 13.77 -17.06
N PHE A 119 -10.92 12.48 -17.02
CA PHE A 119 -10.48 11.70 -18.18
C PHE A 119 -11.63 10.94 -18.86
N GLY A 120 -12.86 11.04 -18.37
CA GLY A 120 -14.00 10.27 -18.89
C GLY A 120 -13.78 8.77 -18.80
N ALA A 121 -13.11 8.32 -17.74
CA ALA A 121 -12.68 6.95 -17.54
C ALA A 121 -13.54 6.23 -16.49
N HIS A 122 -13.70 4.92 -16.64
CA HIS A 122 -14.43 4.08 -15.70
C HIS A 122 -13.53 3.48 -14.60
N SER A 123 -12.22 3.46 -14.82
CA SER A 123 -11.23 2.92 -13.88
C SER A 123 -9.95 3.73 -13.87
N MET A 124 -9.14 3.55 -12.82
CA MET A 124 -7.81 4.15 -12.74
C MET A 124 -6.85 3.57 -13.78
N ASP A 125 -7.03 2.33 -14.20
CA ASP A 125 -6.30 1.74 -15.33
C ASP A 125 -6.51 2.53 -16.62
N GLU A 126 -7.75 2.91 -16.92
CA GLU A 126 -8.05 3.72 -18.11
C GLU A 126 -7.42 5.11 -18.03
N VAL A 127 -7.45 5.74 -16.84
CA VAL A 127 -6.78 7.03 -16.61
C VAL A 127 -5.28 6.92 -16.89
N PHE A 128 -4.64 5.91 -16.31
CA PHE A 128 -3.21 5.68 -16.51
C PHE A 128 -2.85 5.43 -17.98
N LEU A 129 -3.61 4.58 -18.67
CA LEU A 129 -3.40 4.29 -20.09
C LEU A 129 -3.52 5.54 -20.97
N GLN A 130 -4.47 6.43 -20.69
CA GLN A 130 -4.61 7.69 -21.43
C GLN A 130 -3.39 8.61 -21.22
N LEU A 131 -2.89 8.71 -19.99
CA LEU A 131 -1.72 9.52 -19.65
C LEU A 131 -0.44 8.94 -20.28
N ALA A 132 -0.24 7.63 -20.20
CA ALA A 132 0.92 6.95 -20.79
C ALA A 132 0.96 7.13 -22.32
N ARG A 133 -0.17 6.97 -23.02
CA ARG A 133 -0.28 7.19 -24.47
C ARG A 133 -0.01 8.64 -24.85
N LYS A 134 -0.44 9.60 -24.03
CA LYS A 134 -0.18 11.02 -24.27
C LYS A 134 1.30 11.38 -24.11
N ALA A 135 1.98 10.76 -23.16
CA ALA A 135 3.42 10.93 -22.96
C ALA A 135 4.22 10.39 -24.16
N THR A 136 3.89 9.19 -24.64
CA THR A 136 4.56 8.58 -25.82
C THR A 136 4.41 9.46 -27.06
N ARG A 137 3.24 10.05 -27.31
CA ARG A 137 3.01 10.95 -28.46
C ARG A 137 3.75 12.28 -28.39
N LYS A 138 4.20 12.70 -27.20
CA LYS A 138 4.99 13.94 -27.04
C LYS A 138 6.49 13.68 -27.21
N ALA A 139 6.94 12.42 -27.19
CA ALA A 139 8.33 12.03 -27.34
C ALA A 139 8.73 11.79 -28.82
N ASP A 140 7.74 11.64 -29.72
CA ASP A 140 7.91 11.60 -31.20
C ASP A 140 7.75 13.02 -31.79
#